data_9501a0edac618b6a4e3fc607d42549af
#
_entry.id   9501a0edac618b6a4e3fc607d42549af
#
_cell.length_a   1.000
_cell.length_b   1.000
_cell.length_c   1.000
_cell.angle_alpha   90.00
_cell.angle_beta   90.00
_cell.angle_gamma   90.00
#
_symmetry.space_group_name_H-M   'P 1'
#
loop_
_entity.id
_entity.type
_entity.pdbx_description
1 polymer ?
#
loop_
_entity_poly.entity_id
_entity_poly.type
_entity_poly.pdbx_seq_one_letter_code
_entity_poly.pdbx_strand_id
1 'polypeptide(L)'
;MNPELRNLITLQDIELKSAELHQQLSDIPRQVQDLSDELGRLTSAHEERVAHAKELANRRRTLEGQVEMLQTKLSRLKDQLMTVKTN
;
A
#
# COMPACT_ATOMS: atom_id res chain seq x y z
N MET A 1 -44.92 43.28 -0.07
CA MET A 1 -43.99 42.90 -1.15
C MET A 1 -44.76 42.30 -2.30
N ASN A 2 -44.41 42.68 -3.51
CA ASN A 2 -45.09 42.19 -4.70
C ASN A 2 -44.88 40.66 -4.85
N PRO A 3 -45.97 39.88 -5.00
CA PRO A 3 -45.86 38.43 -5.18
C PRO A 3 -44.99 37.99 -6.38
N GLU A 4 -44.99 38.78 -7.46
CA GLU A 4 -44.15 38.48 -8.63
C GLU A 4 -42.66 38.61 -8.32
N LEU A 5 -42.28 39.60 -7.54
CA LEU A 5 -40.90 39.75 -7.07
C LEU A 5 -40.46 38.61 -6.17
N ARG A 6 -41.35 38.18 -5.27
CA ARG A 6 -41.07 37.01 -4.42
C ARG A 6 -40.85 35.76 -5.26
N ASN A 7 -41.67 35.54 -6.26
CA ASN A 7 -41.57 34.41 -7.15
C ASN A 7 -40.27 34.44 -7.94
N LEU A 8 -39.84 35.61 -8.39
CA LEU A 8 -38.57 35.77 -9.08
C LEU A 8 -37.36 35.45 -8.19
N ILE A 9 -37.40 35.94 -6.96
CA ILE A 9 -36.32 35.65 -5.97
C ILE A 9 -36.25 34.16 -5.68
N THR A 10 -37.42 33.55 -5.45
CA THR A 10 -37.50 32.11 -5.21
C THR A 10 -36.96 31.29 -6.39
N LEU A 11 -37.31 31.68 -7.60
CA LEU A 11 -36.83 31.04 -8.83
C LEU A 11 -35.31 31.15 -8.97
N GLN A 12 -34.74 32.33 -8.68
CA GLN A 12 -33.30 32.54 -8.71
C GLN A 12 -32.60 31.67 -7.68
N ASP A 13 -33.13 31.56 -6.46
CA ASP A 13 -32.55 30.69 -5.42
C ASP A 13 -32.57 29.24 -5.84
N ILE A 14 -33.66 28.79 -6.46
CA ILE A 14 -33.77 27.40 -6.96
C ILE A 14 -32.78 27.17 -8.08
N GLU A 15 -32.62 28.09 -8.99
CA GLU A 15 -31.67 27.99 -10.10
C GLU A 15 -30.23 27.90 -9.62
N LEU A 16 -29.88 28.74 -8.62
CA LEU A 16 -28.55 28.73 -8.02
C LEU A 16 -28.26 27.41 -7.32
N LYS A 17 -29.20 26.88 -6.54
CA LYS A 17 -29.06 25.59 -5.86
C LYS A 17 -28.97 24.46 -6.88
N SER A 18 -29.78 24.52 -7.95
CA SER A 18 -29.73 23.53 -9.01
C SER A 18 -28.37 23.53 -9.71
N ALA A 19 -27.80 24.71 -9.97
CA ALA A 19 -26.48 24.82 -10.56
C ALA A 19 -25.38 24.24 -9.65
N GLU A 20 -25.45 24.53 -8.36
CA GLU A 20 -24.52 23.97 -7.38
C GLU A 20 -24.59 22.44 -7.33
N LEU A 21 -25.82 21.89 -7.31
CA LEU A 21 -26.01 20.44 -7.31
C LEU A 21 -25.49 19.79 -8.59
N HIS A 22 -25.71 20.41 -9.75
CA HIS A 22 -25.16 19.93 -11.02
C HIS A 22 -23.64 19.94 -10.99
N GLN A 23 -23.03 20.96 -10.44
CA GLN A 23 -21.58 21.04 -10.29
C GLN A 23 -21.05 19.91 -9.42
N GLN A 24 -21.69 19.68 -8.25
CA GLN A 24 -21.30 18.58 -7.36
C GLN A 24 -21.45 17.22 -8.02
N LEU A 25 -22.56 17.01 -8.76
CA LEU A 25 -22.78 15.77 -9.50
C LEU A 25 -21.74 15.55 -10.60
N SER A 26 -21.28 16.62 -11.22
CA SER A 26 -20.24 16.59 -12.23
C SER A 26 -18.87 16.26 -11.62
N ASP A 27 -18.61 16.69 -10.40
CA ASP A 27 -17.34 16.46 -9.70
C ASP A 27 -17.21 15.03 -9.14
N ILE A 28 -18.34 14.40 -8.77
CA ILE A 28 -18.35 13.06 -8.17
C ILE A 28 -17.66 12.01 -9.05
N PRO A 29 -17.96 11.90 -10.35
CA PRO A 29 -17.27 10.92 -11.20
C PRO A 29 -15.76 11.11 -11.25
N ARG A 30 -15.30 12.36 -11.23
CA ARG A 30 -13.87 12.68 -11.20
C ARG A 30 -13.24 12.23 -9.89
N GLN A 31 -13.91 12.52 -8.77
CA GLN A 31 -13.43 12.09 -7.45
C GLN A 31 -13.37 10.57 -7.34
N VAL A 32 -14.37 9.88 -7.85
CA VAL A 32 -14.41 8.42 -7.89
C VAL A 32 -13.25 7.87 -8.73
N GLN A 33 -12.99 8.49 -9.88
CA GLN A 33 -11.88 8.07 -10.74
C GLN A 33 -10.54 8.30 -10.05
N ASP A 34 -10.34 9.44 -9.42
CA ASP A 34 -9.10 9.75 -8.69
C ASP A 34 -8.86 8.77 -7.55
N LEU A 35 -9.90 8.43 -6.78
CA LEU A 35 -9.81 7.45 -5.71
C LEU A 35 -9.53 6.05 -6.25
N SER A 36 -10.13 5.68 -7.37
CA SER A 36 -9.88 4.40 -8.03
C SER A 36 -8.43 4.29 -8.49
N ASP A 37 -7.90 5.35 -9.09
CA ASP A 37 -6.51 5.42 -9.55
C ASP A 37 -5.54 5.31 -8.36
N GLU A 38 -5.84 6.02 -7.29
CA GLU A 38 -5.02 5.98 -6.07
C GLU A 38 -5.04 4.59 -5.44
N LEU A 39 -6.22 3.97 -5.36
CA LEU A 39 -6.36 2.60 -4.86
C LEU A 39 -5.55 1.63 -5.70
N GLY A 40 -5.58 1.77 -7.02
CA GLY A 40 -4.77 0.95 -7.94
C GLY A 40 -3.29 1.07 -7.66
N ARG A 41 -2.78 2.30 -7.45
CA ARG A 41 -1.37 2.53 -7.12
C ARG A 41 -0.99 1.93 -5.77
N LEU A 42 -1.84 2.11 -4.77
CA LEU A 42 -1.60 1.55 -3.43
C LEU A 42 -1.61 0.04 -3.43
N THR A 43 -2.54 -0.57 -4.18
CA THR A 43 -2.61 -2.02 -4.32
C THR A 43 -1.35 -2.57 -4.99
N SER A 44 -0.90 -1.96 -6.08
CA SER A 44 0.33 -2.36 -6.77
C SER A 44 1.55 -2.22 -5.87
N ALA A 45 1.67 -1.10 -5.15
CA ALA A 45 2.76 -0.87 -4.22
C ALA A 45 2.75 -1.90 -3.08
N HIS A 46 1.58 -2.24 -2.59
CA HIS A 46 1.42 -3.27 -1.55
C HIS A 46 1.86 -4.64 -2.05
N GLU A 47 1.43 -5.03 -3.25
CA GLU A 47 1.82 -6.30 -3.86
C GLU A 47 3.33 -6.40 -4.05
N GLU A 48 3.97 -5.32 -4.49
CA GLU A 48 5.43 -5.26 -4.62
C GLU A 48 6.13 -5.42 -3.27
N ARG A 49 5.61 -4.77 -2.24
CA ARG A 49 6.17 -4.89 -0.88
C ARG A 49 6.01 -6.29 -0.32
N VAL A 50 4.88 -6.93 -0.55
CA VAL A 50 4.63 -8.31 -0.12
C VAL A 50 5.60 -9.26 -0.83
N ALA A 51 5.77 -9.10 -2.15
CA ALA A 51 6.71 -9.91 -2.92
C ALA A 51 8.14 -9.72 -2.44
N HIS A 52 8.54 -8.47 -2.18
CA HIS A 52 9.87 -8.15 -1.67
C HIS A 52 10.11 -8.74 -0.28
N ALA A 53 9.11 -8.66 0.60
CA ALA A 53 9.19 -9.24 1.94
C ALA A 53 9.36 -10.77 1.87
N LYS A 54 8.65 -11.44 0.96
CA LYS A 54 8.81 -12.89 0.75
C LYS A 54 10.21 -13.23 0.26
N GLU A 55 10.73 -12.46 -0.67
CA GLU A 55 12.08 -12.64 -1.18
C GLU A 55 13.12 -12.49 -0.06
N LEU A 56 12.98 -11.44 0.76
CA LEU A 56 13.87 -11.22 1.89
C LEU A 56 13.78 -12.36 2.91
N ALA A 57 12.58 -12.85 3.19
CA ALA A 57 12.39 -13.99 4.09
C ALA A 57 13.08 -15.24 3.56
N ASN A 58 12.99 -15.49 2.26
CA ASN A 58 13.65 -16.64 1.63
C ASN A 58 15.18 -16.51 1.67
N ARG A 59 15.71 -15.32 1.41
CA ARG A 59 17.15 -15.04 1.54
C ARG A 59 17.63 -15.25 2.96
N ARG A 60 16.85 -14.77 3.91
CA ARG A 60 17.17 -14.96 5.32
C ARG A 60 17.27 -16.43 5.69
N ARG A 61 16.30 -17.25 5.27
CA ARG A 61 16.33 -18.70 5.51
C ARG A 61 17.56 -19.35 4.89
N THR A 62 17.88 -18.98 3.67
CA THR A 62 19.06 -19.51 2.97
C THR A 62 20.33 -19.16 3.72
N LEU A 63 20.48 -17.90 4.14
CA LEU A 63 21.64 -17.45 4.90
C LEU A 63 21.72 -18.11 6.28
N GLU A 64 20.62 -18.26 6.97
CA GLU A 64 20.57 -18.97 8.25
C GLU A 64 21.01 -20.42 8.10
N GLY A 65 20.55 -21.08 7.04
CA GLY A 65 20.98 -22.45 6.73
C GLY A 65 22.49 -22.53 6.44
N GLN A 66 23.02 -21.59 5.69
CA GLN A 66 24.46 -21.52 5.40
C GLN A 66 25.27 -21.27 6.68
N VAL A 67 24.79 -20.40 7.55
CA VAL A 67 25.45 -20.13 8.84
C VAL A 67 25.46 -21.40 9.69
N GLU A 68 24.33 -22.12 9.76
CA GLU A 68 24.28 -23.39 10.52
C GLU A 68 25.27 -24.41 9.97
N MET A 69 25.34 -24.54 8.64
CA MET A 69 26.30 -25.46 8.01
C MET A 69 27.74 -25.09 8.33
N LEU A 70 28.04 -23.79 8.28
CA LEU A 70 29.39 -23.32 8.61
C LEU A 70 29.72 -23.53 10.09
N GLN A 71 28.77 -23.31 10.97
CA GLN A 71 28.95 -23.56 12.40
C GLN A 71 29.19 -25.04 12.68
N THR A 72 28.45 -25.91 12.02
CA THR A 72 28.64 -27.36 12.12
C THR A 72 30.04 -27.77 11.64
N LYS A 73 30.47 -27.24 10.48
CA LYS A 73 31.82 -27.50 9.99
C LYS A 73 32.90 -27.01 10.93
N LEU A 74 32.69 -25.80 11.49
CA LEU A 74 33.63 -25.22 12.42
C LEU A 74 33.76 -26.07 13.68
N SER A 75 32.64 -26.53 14.24
CA SER A 75 32.62 -27.44 15.38
C SER A 75 33.36 -28.75 15.11
N ARG A 76 33.10 -29.31 13.92
CA ARG A 76 33.79 -30.56 13.48
C ARG A 76 35.28 -30.35 13.35
N LEU A 77 35.72 -29.26 12.76
CA LEU A 77 37.13 -28.94 12.61
C LEU A 77 37.80 -28.70 13.95
N LYS A 78 37.13 -28.04 14.89
CA LYS A 78 37.64 -27.88 16.25
C LYS A 78 37.79 -29.19 16.97
N ASP A 79 36.82 -30.09 16.83
CA ASP A 79 36.89 -31.43 17.44
C ASP A 79 38.04 -32.25 16.85
N GLN A 80 38.24 -32.19 15.54
CA GLN A 80 39.36 -32.86 14.83
C GLN A 80 40.69 -32.30 15.29
N LEU A 81 40.78 -30.98 15.46
CA LEU A 81 41.97 -30.31 15.93
C LEU A 81 42.31 -30.76 17.38
N MET A 82 41.31 -30.84 18.24
CA MET A 82 41.45 -31.31 19.62
C MET A 82 41.94 -32.76 19.64
N THR A 83 41.41 -33.62 18.77
CA THR A 83 41.82 -35.01 18.67
C THR A 83 43.27 -35.12 18.25
N VAL A 84 43.71 -34.34 17.24
CA VAL A 84 45.10 -34.31 16.80
C VAL A 84 46.06 -33.85 17.91
N LYS A 85 45.68 -32.83 18.66
CA LYS A 85 46.48 -32.31 19.78
C LYS A 85 46.61 -33.31 20.90
N THR A 86 45.60 -34.13 21.14
CA THR A 86 45.59 -35.11 22.22
C THR A 86 46.41 -36.35 21.86
N ASN A 87 46.51 -36.66 20.59
CA ASN A 87 47.31 -37.76 20.10
C ASN A 87 48.74 -37.33 19.85
#